data_4d45e72ea4119e56ba1cc678178566e6
#
_entry.id   4d45e72ea4119e56ba1cc678178566e6
#
_cell.length_a   1.000
_cell.length_b   1.000
_cell.length_c   1.000
_cell.angle_alpha   90.00
_cell.angle_beta   90.00
_cell.angle_gamma   90.00
#
_symmetry.space_group_name_H-M   'P 1'
#
loop_
_entity.id
_entity.type
_entity.pdbx_description
1 polymer ?
#
loop_
_entity_poly.entity_id
_entity_poly.type
_entity_poly.pdbx_seq_one_letter_code
_entity_poly.pdbx_strand_id
1 'polypeptide(L)'
;TMYDNPALAKSAVEALERDDVRRIVLVRPAVEAGERLGFLPGDLTQKVDPYLRPMYDALYEMLGYEKVARLIEHNIIEIAPLAFMRGRSLNESFVILDEAQNTTVEQMKMFLTRMGFGSRAVVTGDITQIDLPKHQISGLRHVLNILEGVEGVGATEFLSKDVVRHPMV
;
A
#
# COMPACT_ATOMS: atom_id res chain seq x y z
N THR A 1 -0.87 4.84 -8.22
CA THR A 1 -1.66 4.14 -7.19
C THR A 1 -1.92 2.70 -7.61
N MET A 2 -2.32 1.85 -6.68
CA MET A 2 -2.73 0.47 -6.97
C MET A 2 -3.90 0.43 -7.99
N TYR A 3 -4.79 1.42 -7.95
CA TYR A 3 -5.88 1.59 -8.91
C TYR A 3 -5.38 1.84 -10.34
N ASP A 4 -4.29 2.61 -10.48
CA ASP A 4 -3.68 2.89 -11.78
C ASP A 4 -2.75 1.78 -12.28
N ASN A 5 -2.48 0.77 -11.45
CA ASN A 5 -1.62 -0.36 -11.78
C ASN A 5 -2.25 -1.71 -11.42
N PRO A 6 -3.23 -2.17 -12.20
CA PRO A 6 -3.88 -3.46 -11.96
C PRO A 6 -2.91 -4.65 -12.04
N ALA A 7 -1.76 -4.48 -12.72
CA ALA A 7 -0.73 -5.51 -12.81
C ALA A 7 -0.14 -5.86 -11.43
N LEU A 8 -0.06 -4.89 -10.51
CA LEU A 8 0.46 -5.13 -9.17
C LEU A 8 -0.44 -6.05 -8.35
N ALA A 9 -1.73 -5.77 -8.35
CA ALA A 9 -2.69 -6.61 -7.64
C ALA A 9 -2.81 -7.99 -8.30
N LYS A 10 -2.70 -8.08 -9.62
CA LYS A 10 -2.62 -9.34 -10.34
C LYS A 10 -1.40 -10.14 -9.90
N SER A 11 -0.23 -9.52 -9.78
CA SER A 11 0.98 -10.18 -9.30
C SER A 11 0.84 -10.72 -7.87
N ALA A 12 0.15 -9.99 -6.99
CA ALA A 12 -0.13 -10.45 -5.63
C ALA A 12 -1.06 -11.67 -5.61
N VAL A 13 -2.11 -11.65 -6.45
CA VAL A 13 -3.04 -12.78 -6.59
C VAL A 13 -2.35 -14.00 -7.19
N GLU A 14 -1.53 -13.82 -8.22
CA GLU A 14 -0.75 -14.91 -8.80
C GLU A 14 0.22 -15.54 -7.80
N ALA A 15 0.87 -14.73 -6.96
CA ALA A 15 1.73 -15.24 -5.89
C ALA A 15 0.95 -16.06 -4.85
N LEU A 16 -0.27 -15.65 -4.54
CA LEU A 16 -1.17 -16.39 -3.66
C LEU A 16 -1.63 -17.72 -4.31
N GLU A 17 -2.01 -17.68 -5.58
CA GLU A 17 -2.48 -18.88 -6.33
C GLU A 17 -1.35 -19.91 -6.56
N ARG A 18 -0.10 -19.49 -6.55
CA ARG A 18 1.09 -20.36 -6.64
C ARG A 18 1.59 -20.87 -5.29
N ASP A 19 0.93 -20.52 -4.21
CA ASP A 19 1.38 -20.80 -2.83
C ASP A 19 2.78 -20.19 -2.50
N ASP A 20 3.21 -19.18 -3.24
CA ASP A 20 4.43 -18.42 -2.95
C ASP A 20 4.28 -17.60 -1.65
N VAL A 21 3.07 -17.18 -1.38
CA VAL A 21 2.67 -16.47 -0.16
C VAL A 21 1.32 -16.99 0.33
N ARG A 22 1.03 -16.80 1.62
CA ARG A 22 -0.22 -17.27 2.24
C ARG A 22 -1.28 -16.20 2.36
N ARG A 23 -0.88 -14.93 2.24
CA ARG A 23 -1.81 -13.79 2.36
C ARG A 23 -1.30 -12.57 1.61
N ILE A 24 -2.25 -11.69 1.33
CA ILE A 24 -2.02 -10.38 0.74
C ILE A 24 -2.38 -9.33 1.79
N VAL A 25 -1.48 -8.38 2.03
CA VAL A 25 -1.70 -7.27 2.97
C VAL A 25 -1.58 -5.95 2.21
N LEU A 26 -2.66 -5.22 2.10
CA LEU A 26 -2.72 -3.92 1.45
C LEU A 26 -2.68 -2.82 2.52
N VAL A 27 -1.70 -1.95 2.41
CA VAL A 27 -1.41 -0.94 3.42
C VAL A 27 -1.41 0.44 2.76
N ARG A 28 -2.01 1.40 3.43
CA ARG A 28 -2.00 2.80 2.99
C ARG A 28 -1.74 3.72 4.18
N PRO A 29 -0.88 4.74 4.06
CA PRO A 29 -0.79 5.76 5.08
C PRO A 29 -2.12 6.53 5.15
N ALA A 30 -2.65 6.72 6.36
CA ALA A 30 -3.74 7.65 6.55
C ALA A 30 -3.15 9.06 6.52
N VAL A 31 -3.39 9.78 5.44
CA VAL A 31 -3.01 11.19 5.33
C VAL A 31 -4.18 12.03 5.80
N GLU A 32 -3.97 12.80 6.84
CA GLU A 32 -4.91 13.83 7.25
C GLU A 32 -4.84 15.00 6.26
N ALA A 33 -5.59 14.93 5.18
CA ALA A 33 -5.75 16.05 4.26
C ALA A 33 -6.52 17.20 4.95
N GLY A 34 -5.84 17.96 5.80
CA GLY A 34 -6.39 19.12 6.47
C GLY A 34 -7.46 18.86 7.56
N GLU A 35 -8.04 17.69 7.60
CA GLU A 35 -9.00 17.27 8.63
C GLU A 35 -8.36 16.20 9.53
N ARG A 36 -8.24 16.52 10.80
CA ARG A 36 -7.79 15.55 11.80
C ARG A 36 -8.80 14.42 11.89
N LEU A 37 -8.38 13.16 11.79
CA LEU A 37 -9.22 11.96 11.96
C LEU A 37 -10.13 12.05 13.21
N GLY A 38 -9.72 12.81 14.21
CA GLY A 38 -10.51 13.09 15.42
C GLY A 38 -11.82 13.85 15.21
N PHE A 39 -11.98 14.58 14.12
CA PHE A 39 -13.19 15.36 13.82
C PHE A 39 -14.22 14.59 12.99
N LEU A 40 -13.87 13.45 12.40
CA LEU A 40 -14.85 12.64 11.69
C LEU A 40 -15.76 11.89 12.68
N PRO A 41 -17.07 11.82 12.44
CA PRO A 41 -17.97 11.01 13.24
C PRO A 41 -17.71 9.53 13.04
N GLY A 42 -17.86 8.73 14.07
CA GLY A 42 -17.71 7.27 14.02
C GLY A 42 -16.50 6.75 14.79
N ASP A 43 -16.38 5.43 14.82
CA ASP A 43 -15.21 4.74 15.39
C ASP A 43 -13.98 4.85 14.45
N LEU A 44 -12.83 4.36 14.91
CA LEU A 44 -11.58 4.47 14.17
C LEU A 44 -11.66 3.75 12.81
N THR A 45 -12.36 2.63 12.74
CA THR A 45 -12.54 1.84 11.52
C THR A 45 -13.35 2.63 10.49
N GLN A 46 -14.47 3.22 10.91
CA GLN A 46 -15.33 4.04 10.04
C GLN A 46 -14.61 5.30 9.53
N LYS A 47 -13.72 5.88 10.33
CA LYS A 47 -12.94 7.07 9.95
C LYS A 47 -11.86 6.77 8.91
N VAL A 48 -11.32 5.56 8.92
CA VAL A 48 -10.24 5.13 8.02
C VAL A 48 -10.78 4.54 6.72
N ASP A 49 -12.01 4.02 6.71
CA ASP A 49 -12.62 3.37 5.54
C ASP A 49 -12.56 4.19 4.25
N PRO A 50 -12.86 5.51 4.23
CA PRO A 50 -12.78 6.31 3.01
C PRO A 50 -11.39 6.30 2.33
N TYR A 51 -10.32 6.22 3.13
CA TYR A 51 -8.95 6.19 2.61
C TYR A 51 -8.57 4.83 2.01
N LEU A 52 -9.21 3.77 2.47
CA LEU A 52 -8.98 2.41 2.00
C LEU A 52 -9.91 2.01 0.85
N ARG A 53 -10.99 2.75 0.63
CA ARG A 53 -12.00 2.44 -0.37
C ARG A 53 -11.44 2.17 -1.77
N PRO A 54 -10.49 2.95 -2.30
CA PRO A 54 -9.91 2.67 -3.62
C PRO A 54 -9.23 1.31 -3.72
N MET A 55 -8.72 0.78 -2.62
CA MET A 55 -8.09 -0.55 -2.59
C MET A 55 -9.13 -1.67 -2.69
N TYR A 56 -10.28 -1.50 -2.02
CA TYR A 56 -11.41 -2.42 -2.16
C TYR A 56 -11.95 -2.43 -3.58
N ASP A 57 -12.15 -1.23 -4.16
CA ASP A 57 -12.68 -1.08 -5.51
C ASP A 57 -11.77 -1.77 -6.54
N ALA A 58 -10.45 -1.60 -6.44
CA ALA A 58 -9.49 -2.28 -7.30
C ALA A 58 -9.54 -3.81 -7.15
N LEU A 59 -9.68 -4.34 -5.94
CA LEU A 59 -9.83 -5.78 -5.73
C LEU A 59 -11.15 -6.31 -6.29
N TYR A 60 -12.26 -5.60 -6.10
CA TYR A 60 -13.57 -6.00 -6.61
C TYR A 60 -13.60 -6.04 -8.14
N GLU A 61 -12.95 -5.08 -8.79
CA GLU A 61 -12.84 -5.05 -10.25
C GLU A 61 -12.06 -6.25 -10.79
N MET A 62 -10.99 -6.66 -10.09
CA MET A 62 -10.12 -7.76 -10.56
C MET A 62 -10.62 -9.16 -10.22
N LEU A 63 -11.16 -9.36 -9.04
CA LEU A 63 -11.48 -10.67 -8.50
C LEU A 63 -12.98 -10.93 -8.36
N GLY A 64 -13.79 -9.90 -8.47
CA GLY A 64 -15.22 -9.94 -8.18
C GLY A 64 -15.51 -9.86 -6.67
N TYR A 65 -16.68 -9.33 -6.37
CA TYR A 65 -17.12 -9.04 -4.99
C TYR A 65 -17.12 -10.28 -4.08
N GLU A 66 -17.74 -11.37 -4.54
CA GLU A 66 -17.89 -12.58 -3.72
C GLU A 66 -16.56 -13.24 -3.34
N LYS A 67 -15.60 -13.27 -4.30
CA LYS A 67 -14.27 -13.85 -4.06
C LYS A 67 -13.51 -12.99 -3.06
N VAL A 68 -13.52 -11.66 -3.23
CA VAL A 68 -12.86 -10.74 -2.31
C VAL A 68 -13.44 -10.81 -0.92
N ALA A 69 -14.78 -10.78 -0.78
CA ALA A 69 -15.43 -10.87 0.52
C ALA A 69 -15.02 -12.16 1.27
N ARG A 70 -14.99 -13.30 0.60
CA ARG A 70 -14.56 -14.58 1.17
C ARG A 70 -13.07 -14.54 1.60
N LEU A 71 -12.19 -13.98 0.78
CA LEU A 71 -10.76 -13.90 1.08
C LEU A 71 -10.49 -12.98 2.27
N ILE A 72 -11.25 -11.91 2.42
CA ILE A 72 -11.18 -11.01 3.59
C ILE A 72 -11.72 -11.71 4.84
N GLU A 73 -12.86 -12.40 4.75
CA GLU A 73 -13.43 -13.16 5.88
C GLU A 73 -12.46 -14.19 6.43
N HIS A 74 -11.70 -14.86 5.56
CA HIS A 74 -10.69 -15.84 5.94
C HIS A 74 -9.32 -15.23 6.29
N ASN A 75 -9.20 -13.91 6.36
CA ASN A 75 -7.94 -13.19 6.61
C ASN A 75 -6.81 -13.50 5.61
N ILE A 76 -7.16 -13.94 4.40
CA ILE A 76 -6.21 -14.14 3.30
C ILE A 76 -5.89 -12.80 2.63
N ILE A 77 -6.88 -11.91 2.51
CA ILE A 77 -6.66 -10.52 2.14
C ILE A 77 -6.97 -9.64 3.34
N GLU A 78 -6.04 -8.77 3.66
CA GLU A 78 -6.18 -7.74 4.69
C GLU A 78 -5.94 -6.37 4.08
N ILE A 79 -6.81 -5.40 4.40
CA ILE A 79 -6.64 -4.00 4.03
C ILE A 79 -6.60 -3.20 5.33
N ALA A 80 -5.51 -2.48 5.56
CA ALA A 80 -5.31 -1.79 6.82
C ALA A 80 -4.51 -0.49 6.67
N PRO A 81 -4.75 0.50 7.53
CA PRO A 81 -3.91 1.67 7.61
C PRO A 81 -2.51 1.31 8.12
N LEU A 82 -1.52 2.06 7.65
CA LEU A 82 -0.11 1.83 8.00
C LEU A 82 0.14 1.78 9.51
N ALA A 83 -0.58 2.58 10.30
CA ALA A 83 -0.46 2.62 11.74
C ALA A 83 -0.74 1.26 12.41
N PHE A 84 -1.57 0.40 11.79
CA PHE A 84 -1.94 -0.91 12.31
C PHE A 84 -0.85 -1.98 12.07
N MET A 85 0.20 -1.63 11.34
CA MET A 85 1.33 -2.52 11.10
C MET A 85 2.32 -2.55 12.27
N ARG A 86 2.26 -1.58 13.18
CA ARG A 86 3.18 -1.47 14.32
C ARG A 86 3.13 -2.73 15.19
N GLY A 87 4.32 -3.26 15.55
CA GLY A 87 4.46 -4.44 16.40
C GLY A 87 4.13 -5.79 15.76
N ARG A 88 3.78 -5.79 14.48
CA ARG A 88 3.49 -7.03 13.73
C ARG A 88 4.74 -7.60 13.06
N SER A 89 4.69 -8.87 12.74
CA SER A 89 5.62 -9.55 11.83
C SER A 89 4.80 -10.15 10.69
N LEU A 90 5.11 -9.76 9.46
CA LEU A 90 4.40 -10.19 8.27
C LEU A 90 5.23 -11.28 7.59
N ASN A 91 4.95 -12.54 7.90
CA ASN A 91 5.61 -13.69 7.27
C ASN A 91 4.74 -14.22 6.13
N GLU A 92 5.38 -14.80 5.11
CA GLU A 92 4.74 -15.48 3.98
C GLU A 92 3.62 -14.62 3.35
N SER A 93 3.88 -13.30 3.26
CA SER A 93 2.90 -12.30 2.86
C SER A 93 3.36 -11.53 1.64
N PHE A 94 2.43 -11.24 0.73
CA PHE A 94 2.63 -10.23 -0.30
C PHE A 94 2.09 -8.90 0.24
N VAL A 95 2.96 -7.96 0.53
CA VAL A 95 2.59 -6.71 1.19
C VAL A 95 2.73 -5.56 0.21
N ILE A 96 1.67 -4.78 0.03
CA ILE A 96 1.65 -3.61 -0.83
C ILE A 96 1.45 -2.37 0.05
N LEU A 97 2.41 -1.44 0.01
CA LEU A 97 2.26 -0.11 0.58
C LEU A 97 1.97 0.87 -0.55
N ASP A 98 0.74 1.33 -0.62
CA ASP A 98 0.28 2.31 -1.61
C ASP A 98 0.36 3.74 -1.06
N GLU A 99 0.51 4.74 -1.93
CA GLU A 99 0.66 6.17 -1.59
C GLU A 99 1.83 6.43 -0.62
N ALA A 100 2.92 5.68 -0.78
CA ALA A 100 4.05 5.68 0.13
C ALA A 100 4.81 7.01 0.20
N GLN A 101 4.63 7.93 -0.78
CA GLN A 101 5.19 9.28 -0.72
C GLN A 101 4.67 10.07 0.49
N ASN A 102 3.52 9.69 1.02
CA ASN A 102 2.87 10.30 2.18
C ASN A 102 3.28 9.66 3.52
N THR A 103 4.28 8.79 3.53
CA THR A 103 4.88 8.30 4.77
C THR A 103 5.98 9.24 5.26
N THR A 104 6.14 9.35 6.58
CA THR A 104 7.37 9.89 7.16
C THR A 104 8.50 8.87 7.08
N VAL A 105 9.74 9.29 7.33
CA VAL A 105 10.90 8.39 7.38
C VAL A 105 10.70 7.31 8.45
N GLU A 106 10.18 7.68 9.61
CA GLU A 106 9.91 6.75 10.72
C GLU A 106 8.83 5.73 10.36
N GLN A 107 7.78 6.17 9.69
CA GLN A 107 6.70 5.27 9.22
C GLN A 107 7.21 4.28 8.17
N MET A 108 8.02 4.73 7.21
CA MET A 108 8.63 3.85 6.22
C MET A 108 9.58 2.84 6.89
N LYS A 109 10.42 3.28 7.82
CA LYS A 109 11.29 2.39 8.61
C LYS A 109 10.46 1.37 9.38
N MET A 110 9.41 1.83 10.06
CA MET A 110 8.49 0.96 10.79
C MET A 110 7.89 -0.10 9.85
N PHE A 111 7.41 0.28 8.68
CA PHE A 111 6.84 -0.63 7.69
C PHE A 111 7.84 -1.69 7.23
N LEU A 112 9.01 -1.27 6.76
CA LEU A 112 10.02 -2.18 6.22
C LEU A 112 10.50 -3.20 7.26
N THR A 113 10.57 -2.81 8.54
CA THR A 113 10.95 -3.71 9.63
C THR A 113 9.85 -4.70 10.03
N ARG A 114 8.68 -4.67 9.39
CA ARG A 114 7.61 -5.69 9.58
C ARG A 114 7.75 -6.87 8.64
N MET A 115 8.56 -6.74 7.58
CA MET A 115 8.74 -7.82 6.61
C MET A 115 9.45 -9.00 7.28
N GLY A 116 8.79 -10.14 7.26
CA GLY A 116 9.28 -11.39 7.81
C GLY A 116 9.70 -12.38 6.73
N PHE A 117 9.96 -13.61 7.14
CA PHE A 117 10.40 -14.68 6.24
C PHE A 117 9.36 -14.99 5.17
N GLY A 118 9.83 -15.23 3.95
CA GLY A 118 8.98 -15.59 2.81
C GLY A 118 8.06 -14.47 2.33
N SER A 119 8.25 -13.23 2.81
CA SER A 119 7.42 -12.10 2.39
C SER A 119 8.06 -11.29 1.28
N ARG A 120 7.20 -10.71 0.45
CA ARG A 120 7.56 -9.75 -0.60
C ARG A 120 6.86 -8.43 -0.30
N ALA A 121 7.57 -7.33 -0.43
CA ALA A 121 7.00 -6.00 -0.29
C ALA A 121 7.07 -5.25 -1.61
N VAL A 122 5.99 -4.60 -1.98
CA VAL A 122 5.94 -3.64 -3.08
C VAL A 122 5.52 -2.29 -2.50
N VAL A 123 6.31 -1.28 -2.79
CA VAL A 123 6.07 0.09 -2.33
C VAL A 123 5.79 0.94 -3.56
N THR A 124 4.60 1.52 -3.61
CA THR A 124 4.18 2.39 -4.71
C THR A 124 3.93 3.81 -4.22
N GLY A 125 4.16 4.79 -5.08
CA GLY A 125 3.89 6.19 -4.74
C GLY A 125 4.35 7.14 -5.85
N ASP A 126 3.84 8.35 -5.78
CA ASP A 126 4.19 9.45 -6.68
C ASP A 126 4.90 10.56 -5.89
N ILE A 127 6.21 10.69 -6.10
CA ILE A 127 7.04 11.69 -5.41
C ILE A 127 6.69 13.15 -5.77
N THR A 128 5.83 13.36 -6.77
CA THR A 128 5.33 14.69 -7.15
C THR A 128 4.07 15.08 -6.37
N GLN A 129 3.39 14.11 -5.74
CA GLN A 129 2.13 14.27 -5.01
C GLN A 129 2.31 14.05 -3.50
N ILE A 130 3.25 14.78 -2.89
CA ILE A 130 3.53 14.66 -1.45
C ILE A 130 2.64 15.62 -0.68
N ASP A 131 1.75 15.08 0.17
CA ASP A 131 0.81 15.83 1.01
C ASP A 131 1.30 16.00 2.46
N LEU A 132 2.57 15.68 2.73
CA LEU A 132 3.18 15.88 4.04
C LEU A 132 3.42 17.37 4.34
N PRO A 133 3.44 17.76 5.62
CA PRO A 133 3.86 19.09 6.02
C PRO A 133 5.24 19.44 5.45
N LYS A 134 5.45 20.71 5.04
CA LYS A 134 6.67 21.15 4.32
C LYS A 134 8.00 20.87 5.03
N HIS A 135 7.98 20.68 6.35
CA HIS A 135 9.17 20.36 7.15
C HIS A 135 9.44 18.85 7.26
N GLN A 136 8.55 17.99 6.75
CA GLN A 136 8.72 16.55 6.79
C GLN A 136 9.26 16.02 5.46
N ILE A 137 10.22 15.11 5.56
CA ILE A 137 10.80 14.41 4.41
C ILE A 137 9.94 13.17 4.12
N SER A 138 9.60 12.97 2.86
CA SER A 138 8.90 11.76 2.43
C SER A 138 9.77 10.53 2.68
N GLY A 139 9.18 9.54 3.35
CA GLY A 139 9.82 8.24 3.59
C GLY A 139 10.15 7.51 2.30
N LEU A 140 9.31 7.64 1.25
CA LEU A 140 9.59 7.06 -0.07
C LEU A 140 10.86 7.65 -0.68
N ARG A 141 10.99 8.99 -0.70
CA ARG A 141 12.22 9.65 -1.19
C ARG A 141 13.45 9.22 -0.43
N HIS A 142 13.33 9.11 0.88
CA HIS A 142 14.45 8.72 1.74
C HIS A 142 14.89 7.27 1.47
N VAL A 143 13.94 6.35 1.35
CA VAL A 143 14.24 4.93 1.18
C VAL A 143 14.81 4.61 -0.20
N LEU A 144 14.39 5.30 -1.25
CA LEU A 144 14.95 5.16 -2.60
C LEU A 144 16.47 5.41 -2.62
N ASN A 145 16.93 6.43 -1.88
CA ASN A 145 18.36 6.74 -1.77
C ASN A 145 19.15 5.70 -0.96
N ILE A 146 18.54 5.13 0.09
CA ILE A 146 19.22 4.20 1.00
C ILE A 146 19.28 2.79 0.42
N LEU A 147 18.23 2.36 -0.28
CA LEU A 147 18.12 1.00 -0.80
C LEU A 147 18.70 0.85 -2.22
N GLU A 148 19.26 1.90 -2.79
CA GLU A 148 19.94 1.82 -4.07
C GLU A 148 21.11 0.82 -4.01
N GLY A 149 21.09 -0.17 -4.90
CA GLY A 149 22.13 -1.22 -4.98
C GLY A 149 22.06 -2.30 -3.91
N VAL A 150 21.05 -2.28 -3.04
CA VAL A 150 20.85 -3.36 -2.05
C VAL A 150 20.33 -4.62 -2.75
N GLU A 151 20.96 -5.75 -2.49
CA GLU A 151 20.55 -7.05 -3.05
C GLU A 151 19.11 -7.39 -2.63
N GLY A 152 18.32 -7.86 -3.59
CA GLY A 152 16.90 -8.18 -3.37
C GLY A 152 15.95 -6.98 -3.42
N VAL A 153 16.46 -5.78 -3.66
CA VAL A 153 15.67 -4.56 -3.86
C VAL A 153 15.77 -4.09 -5.30
N GLY A 154 14.62 -3.87 -5.93
CA GLY A 154 14.49 -3.26 -7.26
C GLY A 154 13.67 -1.99 -7.19
N ALA A 155 14.03 -1.00 -7.99
CA ALA A 155 13.26 0.22 -8.17
C ALA A 155 12.93 0.41 -9.65
N THR A 156 11.67 0.78 -9.93
CA THR A 156 11.19 1.10 -11.27
C THR A 156 10.54 2.46 -11.23
N GLU A 157 11.02 3.38 -12.05
CA GLU A 157 10.44 4.71 -12.20
C GLU A 157 9.59 4.75 -13.47
N PHE A 158 8.34 5.17 -13.32
CA PHE A 158 7.45 5.43 -14.46
C PHE A 158 7.56 6.90 -14.86
N LEU A 159 7.74 7.13 -16.13
CA LEU A 159 7.78 8.46 -16.72
C LEU A 159 6.37 8.89 -17.15
N SER A 160 6.19 10.19 -17.38
CA SER A 160 4.89 10.74 -17.83
C SER A 160 4.34 10.08 -19.10
N LYS A 161 5.21 9.56 -19.98
CA LYS A 161 4.83 8.80 -21.17
C LYS A 161 4.24 7.41 -20.86
N ASP A 162 4.50 6.88 -19.68
CA ASP A 162 4.05 5.54 -19.25
C ASP A 162 2.69 5.63 -18.52
N VAL A 163 2.22 6.85 -18.25
CA VAL A 163 0.95 7.10 -17.57
C VAL A 163 -0.18 7.07 -18.58
N VAL A 164 -1.01 6.03 -18.52
CA VAL A 164 -2.24 5.94 -19.30
C VAL A 164 -3.39 6.52 -18.47
N ARG A 165 -3.89 7.69 -18.86
CA ARG A 165 -5.08 8.30 -18.26
C ARG A 165 -6.16 8.48 -19.31
N HIS A 166 -7.43 8.49 -18.88
CA HIS A 166 -8.54 8.80 -19.75
C HIS A 166 -8.34 10.21 -20.34
N PRO A 167 -8.64 10.43 -21.64
CA PRO A 167 -8.41 11.73 -22.33
C PRO A 167 -9.08 12.94 -21.66
N MET A 168 -10.05 12.72 -20.77
CA MET A 168 -10.75 13.78 -20.03
C MET A 168 -10.09 14.12 -18.68
N VAL A 169 -9.00 13.48 -18.32
CA VAL A 169 -8.21 13.75 -17.12
C VAL A 169 -6.92 14.45 -17.50
#